data_7d8af6f54633f0a21e0326bdbdba168d
#
_entry.id   7d8af6f54633f0a21e0326bdbdba168d
#
_cell.length_a   1.000
_cell.length_b   1.000
_cell.length_c   1.000
_cell.angle_alpha   90.00
_cell.angle_beta   90.00
_cell.angle_gamma   90.00
#
_symmetry.space_group_name_H-M   'P 1'
#
loop_
_entity.id
_entity.type
_entity.pdbx_description
1 polymer ?
#
loop_
_entity_poly.entity_id
_entity_poly.type
_entity_poly.pdbx_seq_one_letter_code
_entity_poly.pdbx_strand_id
1 'polypeptide(L)'
;MNNRDSQRLDRRGFLKLGIGAGAAMGVSLGNAFAQERPAWEARPANPASVRPVSIDMHTHWAPERYTQAQVEMGRPAPANPFPLDFDLDKRVTWMNEHGVQMHVLTLSGGMPWQWATAEQGVRLAQIVNDAAIEAHTAHPDRFVAGIAMPVKDPQMALKELNRVAGKPGMRAVHLPNSMEQRDYLFEPAFEPILARCQELGYPLLFHPLDGEANFYSQRLVGPPSVTNWLGFTFEHATTALKFITTGTLDKFPRLEVVLPHGGGAFPFIFARVEHGFYHMGSTQLKTDRPFRDYLRRFHYDYLNYYPEALRFLIGEVGSDRIVIGTDLFAAKDIEYPNSFVEQLKLPAGDLDRILRGNAKRLLHL
;
A
#
# COMPACT_ATOMS: atom_id res chain seq x y z
N MET A 1 -16.07 46.64 45.55
CA MET A 1 -17.33 46.43 44.84
C MET A 1 -17.09 46.71 43.38
N ASN A 2 -16.84 45.67 42.59
CA ASN A 2 -16.90 45.72 41.13
C ASN A 2 -17.13 44.30 40.64
N ASN A 3 -18.36 44.11 40.22
CA ASN A 3 -18.90 42.91 39.63
C ASN A 3 -18.37 42.80 38.19
N ARG A 4 -17.69 41.75 37.82
CA ARG A 4 -17.40 41.39 36.44
C ARG A 4 -18.13 40.08 36.15
N ASP A 5 -19.31 40.19 35.60
CA ASP A 5 -20.02 39.07 34.97
C ASP A 5 -19.26 38.61 33.74
N SER A 6 -18.71 37.40 33.82
CA SER A 6 -18.18 36.67 32.71
C SER A 6 -19.35 35.96 31.98
N GLN A 7 -19.83 36.55 30.91
CA GLN A 7 -20.77 35.89 29.99
C GLN A 7 -20.02 34.75 29.27
N ARG A 8 -20.31 33.53 29.67
CA ARG A 8 -19.98 32.32 28.88
C ARG A 8 -20.98 32.24 27.72
N LEU A 9 -20.52 32.50 26.51
CA LEU A 9 -21.26 32.18 25.28
C LEU A 9 -21.37 30.65 25.14
N ASP A 10 -22.56 30.13 25.19
CA ASP A 10 -22.83 28.74 24.97
C ASP A 10 -22.83 28.42 23.44
N ARG A 11 -22.63 27.13 23.08
CA ARG A 11 -22.58 26.67 21.70
C ARG A 11 -23.86 26.91 20.90
N ARG A 12 -25.00 27.19 21.54
CA ARG A 12 -26.28 27.49 20.89
C ARG A 12 -26.42 28.97 20.52
N GLY A 13 -25.68 29.86 21.19
CA GLY A 13 -25.64 31.29 20.85
C GLY A 13 -24.86 31.57 19.55
N PHE A 14 -23.84 30.72 19.25
CA PHE A 14 -23.03 30.89 18.03
C PHE A 14 -23.79 30.52 16.74
N LEU A 15 -24.75 29.59 16.83
CA LEU A 15 -25.57 29.17 15.68
C LEU A 15 -26.73 30.10 15.36
N LYS A 16 -27.11 31.02 16.26
CA LYS A 16 -28.20 31.97 16.01
C LYS A 16 -27.75 33.31 15.41
N LEU A 17 -26.46 33.61 15.44
CA LEU A 17 -25.90 34.85 14.84
C LEU A 17 -25.53 34.67 13.35
N GLY A 18 -25.59 33.47 12.80
CA GLY A 18 -25.25 33.16 11.39
C GLY A 18 -26.43 33.20 10.41
N ILE A 19 -27.69 33.37 10.85
CA ILE A 19 -28.86 33.24 9.97
C ILE A 19 -29.53 34.58 9.65
N GLY A 20 -29.04 35.72 10.15
CA GLY A 20 -29.73 37.02 10.08
C GLY A 20 -29.18 38.07 9.09
N ALA A 21 -28.13 37.79 8.32
CA ALA A 21 -27.52 38.79 7.44
C ALA A 21 -27.22 38.29 6.00
N GLY A 22 -28.00 37.39 5.47
CA GLY A 22 -27.77 36.75 4.16
C GLY A 22 -28.86 36.96 3.10
N ALA A 23 -29.69 38.01 3.23
CA ALA A 23 -30.78 38.23 2.27
C ALA A 23 -30.70 39.63 1.64
N ALA A 24 -29.62 39.98 0.97
CA ALA A 24 -29.58 41.04 -0.05
C ALA A 24 -28.17 41.26 -0.62
N MET A 25 -27.57 40.26 -1.20
CA MET A 25 -26.63 40.41 -2.31
C MET A 25 -26.59 39.06 -3.03
N GLY A 26 -27.32 38.96 -4.14
CA GLY A 26 -27.26 37.82 -5.06
C GLY A 26 -25.91 37.76 -5.80
N VAL A 27 -24.85 37.54 -5.05
CA VAL A 27 -23.59 37.08 -5.60
C VAL A 27 -23.67 35.56 -5.52
N SER A 28 -23.95 34.96 -6.68
CA SER A 28 -23.79 33.52 -6.89
C SER A 28 -22.37 33.14 -6.48
N LEU A 29 -22.17 32.63 -5.26
CA LEU A 29 -20.95 31.96 -4.82
C LEU A 29 -20.75 30.59 -5.51
N GLY A 30 -21.54 30.35 -6.55
CA GLY A 30 -21.54 29.07 -7.27
C GLY A 30 -20.35 28.83 -8.20
N ASN A 31 -19.41 29.76 -8.39
CA ASN A 31 -18.29 29.54 -9.35
C ASN A 31 -16.95 30.15 -8.92
N ALA A 32 -16.72 30.45 -7.67
CA ALA A 32 -15.45 31.08 -7.23
C ALA A 32 -14.34 30.05 -6.92
N PHE A 33 -14.67 28.77 -6.83
CA PHE A 33 -13.72 27.64 -6.81
C PHE A 33 -14.14 26.67 -7.91
N ALA A 34 -13.74 26.95 -9.15
CA ALA A 34 -13.47 25.84 -10.05
C ALA A 34 -12.37 25.06 -9.33
N GLN A 35 -12.74 24.00 -8.60
CA GLN A 35 -11.77 23.09 -8.03
C GLN A 35 -10.96 22.59 -9.22
N GLU A 36 -9.69 23.01 -9.30
CA GLU A 36 -8.75 22.36 -10.19
C GLU A 36 -8.86 20.87 -9.90
N ARG A 37 -8.98 20.07 -10.96
CA ARG A 37 -9.07 18.62 -10.77
C ARG A 37 -7.85 18.16 -9.98
N PRO A 38 -8.03 17.32 -8.97
CA PRO A 38 -6.90 16.78 -8.23
C PRO A 38 -5.87 16.18 -9.18
N ALA A 39 -4.59 16.28 -8.82
CA ALA A 39 -3.50 15.81 -9.68
C ALA A 39 -3.60 14.32 -10.05
N TRP A 40 -4.23 13.50 -9.20
CA TRP A 40 -4.49 12.08 -9.50
C TRP A 40 -5.58 11.85 -10.56
N GLU A 41 -6.34 12.87 -10.94
CA GLU A 41 -7.28 12.78 -12.06
C GLU A 41 -6.62 13.04 -13.43
N ALA A 42 -5.28 13.02 -13.51
CA ALA A 42 -4.58 13.16 -14.78
C ALA A 42 -5.05 12.08 -15.78
N ARG A 43 -5.60 12.53 -16.91
CA ARG A 43 -6.14 11.67 -17.95
C ARG A 43 -5.35 11.84 -19.24
N PRO A 44 -5.22 10.80 -20.08
CA PRO A 44 -4.62 10.96 -21.39
C PRO A 44 -5.43 11.91 -22.27
N ALA A 45 -4.76 12.67 -23.10
CA ALA A 45 -5.42 13.59 -24.06
C ALA A 45 -6.37 12.85 -25.00
N ASN A 46 -6.06 11.60 -25.34
CA ASN A 46 -6.90 10.70 -26.10
C ASN A 46 -6.94 9.30 -25.44
N PRO A 47 -7.97 8.98 -24.65
CA PRO A 47 -8.12 7.68 -24.01
C PRO A 47 -8.07 6.50 -24.99
N ALA A 48 -8.56 6.66 -26.21
CA ALA A 48 -8.53 5.61 -27.23
C ALA A 48 -7.12 5.25 -27.73
N SER A 49 -6.11 6.07 -27.42
CA SER A 49 -4.70 5.81 -27.75
C SER A 49 -3.89 5.18 -26.61
N VAL A 50 -4.52 4.94 -25.45
CA VAL A 50 -3.85 4.31 -24.31
C VAL A 50 -3.35 2.93 -24.69
N ARG A 51 -2.09 2.64 -24.34
CA ARG A 51 -1.45 1.35 -24.56
C ARG A 51 -1.14 0.71 -23.21
N PRO A 52 -1.42 -0.58 -23.03
CA PRO A 52 -1.00 -1.31 -21.84
C PRO A 52 0.53 -1.38 -21.77
N VAL A 53 1.12 -0.73 -20.77
CA VAL A 53 2.58 -0.62 -20.61
C VAL A 53 3.01 -0.89 -19.18
N SER A 54 2.31 -0.33 -18.19
CA SER A 54 2.73 -0.38 -16.80
C SER A 54 2.50 -1.74 -16.14
N ILE A 55 3.33 -2.04 -15.15
CA ILE A 55 3.16 -3.17 -14.23
C ILE A 55 2.80 -2.60 -12.88
N ASP A 56 1.59 -2.89 -12.43
CA ASP A 56 1.02 -2.40 -11.20
C ASP A 56 1.30 -3.40 -10.06
N MET A 57 2.14 -3.00 -9.13
CA MET A 57 2.62 -3.84 -8.02
C MET A 57 1.76 -3.74 -6.76
N HIS A 58 0.75 -2.87 -6.76
CA HIS A 58 -0.14 -2.67 -5.62
C HIS A 58 -1.59 -2.68 -6.09
N THR A 59 -2.15 -3.87 -6.19
CA THR A 59 -3.55 -4.08 -6.56
C THR A 59 -4.19 -5.13 -5.68
N HIS A 60 -5.48 -4.99 -5.43
CA HIS A 60 -6.23 -5.89 -4.58
C HIS A 60 -7.17 -6.78 -5.38
N TRP A 61 -7.39 -7.99 -4.88
CA TRP A 61 -8.35 -8.92 -5.41
C TRP A 61 -8.87 -9.87 -4.33
N ALA A 62 -10.02 -10.48 -4.58
CA ALA A 62 -10.62 -11.46 -3.70
C ALA A 62 -11.36 -12.48 -4.57
N PRO A 63 -10.75 -13.63 -4.94
CA PRO A 63 -11.43 -14.62 -5.76
C PRO A 63 -12.72 -15.10 -5.08
N GLU A 64 -13.78 -15.38 -5.85
CA GLU A 64 -15.10 -15.72 -5.29
C GLU A 64 -15.05 -16.85 -4.27
N ARG A 65 -14.26 -17.89 -4.54
CA ARG A 65 -14.09 -19.02 -3.62
C ARG A 65 -13.43 -18.63 -2.28
N TYR A 66 -12.59 -17.58 -2.26
CA TYR A 66 -12.04 -17.03 -1.03
C TYR A 66 -13.12 -16.30 -0.23
N THR A 67 -13.93 -15.49 -0.87
CA THR A 67 -15.07 -14.81 -0.25
C THR A 67 -16.07 -15.84 0.29
N GLN A 68 -16.39 -16.86 -0.50
CA GLN A 68 -17.29 -17.95 -0.07
C GLN A 68 -16.74 -18.69 1.15
N ALA A 69 -15.45 -19.04 1.17
CA ALA A 69 -14.83 -19.71 2.31
C ALA A 69 -14.88 -18.85 3.59
N GLN A 70 -14.75 -17.53 3.48
CA GLN A 70 -14.94 -16.63 4.63
C GLN A 70 -16.39 -16.66 5.16
N VAL A 71 -17.37 -16.67 4.26
CA VAL A 71 -18.79 -16.78 4.64
C VAL A 71 -19.07 -18.13 5.35
N GLU A 72 -18.52 -19.24 4.84
CA GLU A 72 -18.60 -20.56 5.50
C GLU A 72 -17.96 -20.55 6.91
N MET A 73 -16.96 -19.69 7.14
CA MET A 73 -16.33 -19.49 8.45
C MET A 73 -17.05 -18.44 9.32
N GLY A 74 -18.26 -18.03 8.93
CA GLY A 74 -19.12 -17.12 9.73
C GLY A 74 -18.88 -15.62 9.49
N ARG A 75 -18.12 -15.23 8.45
CA ARG A 75 -17.99 -13.82 8.10
C ARG A 75 -19.17 -13.35 7.27
N PRO A 76 -19.61 -12.10 7.42
CA PRO A 76 -20.66 -11.56 6.55
C PRO A 76 -20.16 -11.50 5.09
N ALA A 77 -21.05 -11.80 4.16
CA ALA A 77 -20.77 -11.55 2.75
C ALA A 77 -20.59 -10.04 2.50
N PRO A 78 -19.69 -9.63 1.58
CA PRO A 78 -19.58 -8.23 1.17
C PRO A 78 -20.93 -7.70 0.68
N ALA A 79 -21.37 -6.57 1.22
CA ALA A 79 -22.65 -5.98 0.84
C ALA A 79 -22.67 -5.51 -0.62
N ASN A 80 -21.54 -4.99 -1.10
CA ASN A 80 -21.35 -4.49 -2.47
C ASN A 80 -20.00 -5.00 -2.99
N PRO A 81 -19.92 -6.23 -3.51
CA PRO A 81 -18.68 -6.74 -4.07
C PRO A 81 -18.31 -5.93 -5.32
N PHE A 82 -17.04 -5.54 -5.41
CA PHE A 82 -16.55 -4.82 -6.56
C PHE A 82 -16.18 -5.81 -7.68
N PRO A 83 -16.76 -5.72 -8.88
CA PRO A 83 -16.58 -6.73 -9.92
C PRO A 83 -15.12 -6.99 -10.28
N LEU A 84 -14.25 -5.97 -10.27
CA LEU A 84 -12.84 -6.13 -10.60
C LEU A 84 -12.05 -6.94 -9.55
N ASP A 85 -12.63 -7.21 -8.36
CA ASP A 85 -11.97 -8.06 -7.35
C ASP A 85 -11.92 -9.51 -7.75
N PHE A 86 -12.93 -9.98 -8.46
CA PHE A 86 -13.11 -11.40 -8.74
C PHE A 86 -13.28 -11.74 -10.23
N ASP A 87 -13.77 -10.80 -11.04
CA ASP A 87 -13.99 -10.98 -12.48
C ASP A 87 -12.72 -10.56 -13.26
N LEU A 88 -11.90 -11.54 -13.59
CA LEU A 88 -10.63 -11.31 -14.27
C LEU A 88 -10.78 -10.78 -15.70
N ASP A 89 -11.85 -11.14 -16.42
CA ASP A 89 -12.09 -10.64 -17.78
C ASP A 89 -12.44 -9.16 -17.77
N LYS A 90 -13.31 -8.74 -16.84
CA LYS A 90 -13.56 -7.31 -16.61
C LYS A 90 -12.32 -6.57 -16.17
N ARG A 91 -11.49 -7.20 -15.33
CA ARG A 91 -10.23 -6.63 -14.89
C ARG A 91 -9.26 -6.42 -16.06
N VAL A 92 -9.13 -7.40 -16.96
CA VAL A 92 -8.31 -7.27 -18.18
C VAL A 92 -8.83 -6.16 -19.09
N THR A 93 -10.17 -6.04 -19.23
CA THR A 93 -10.78 -4.94 -19.98
C THR A 93 -10.41 -3.60 -19.38
N TRP A 94 -10.60 -3.43 -18.07
CA TRP A 94 -10.20 -2.22 -17.34
C TRP A 94 -8.71 -1.90 -17.53
N MET A 95 -7.83 -2.90 -17.39
CA MET A 95 -6.38 -2.73 -17.57
C MET A 95 -6.03 -2.19 -18.95
N ASN A 96 -6.69 -2.72 -20.01
CA ASN A 96 -6.48 -2.26 -21.37
C ASN A 96 -6.89 -0.79 -21.54
N GLU A 97 -8.03 -0.40 -20.99
CA GLU A 97 -8.55 0.97 -21.05
C GLU A 97 -7.70 1.98 -20.28
N HIS A 98 -7.00 1.52 -19.23
CA HIS A 98 -6.25 2.40 -18.31
C HIS A 98 -4.72 2.30 -18.47
N GLY A 99 -4.26 1.54 -19.46
CA GLY A 99 -2.82 1.48 -19.82
C GLY A 99 -1.98 0.55 -18.95
N VAL A 100 -2.62 -0.39 -18.24
CA VAL A 100 -1.93 -1.36 -17.38
C VAL A 100 -1.74 -2.68 -18.11
N GLN A 101 -0.49 -3.12 -18.25
CA GLN A 101 -0.15 -4.41 -18.86
C GLN A 101 -0.34 -5.56 -17.88
N MET A 102 0.09 -5.40 -16.64
CA MET A 102 0.10 -6.49 -15.67
C MET A 102 -0.26 -6.00 -14.28
N HIS A 103 -1.07 -6.78 -13.56
CA HIS A 103 -1.33 -6.61 -12.13
C HIS A 103 -0.59 -7.65 -11.31
N VAL A 104 -0.04 -7.22 -10.18
CA VAL A 104 0.38 -8.10 -9.09
C VAL A 104 -0.79 -8.28 -8.14
N LEU A 105 -1.41 -9.44 -8.16
CA LEU A 105 -2.58 -9.75 -7.35
C LEU A 105 -2.21 -9.92 -5.88
N THR A 106 -2.78 -9.11 -4.98
CA THR A 106 -2.60 -9.21 -3.53
C THR A 106 -3.94 -9.04 -2.80
N LEU A 107 -4.02 -9.43 -1.54
CA LEU A 107 -5.17 -9.14 -0.70
C LEU A 107 -5.16 -7.67 -0.26
N SER A 108 -6.35 -7.12 0.04
CA SER A 108 -6.50 -5.80 0.67
C SER A 108 -6.16 -5.83 2.17
N GLY A 109 -6.28 -4.68 2.83
CA GLY A 109 -6.13 -4.56 4.29
C GLY A 109 -7.12 -5.40 5.12
N GLY A 110 -8.19 -5.90 4.50
CA GLY A 110 -9.13 -6.86 5.09
C GLY A 110 -8.61 -8.31 5.16
N MET A 111 -7.31 -8.52 5.19
CA MET A 111 -6.70 -9.85 5.31
C MET A 111 -7.25 -10.64 6.51
N PRO A 112 -7.40 -11.97 6.40
CA PRO A 112 -8.09 -12.76 7.40
C PRO A 112 -7.27 -13.01 8.68
N TRP A 113 -6.02 -12.61 8.71
CA TRP A 113 -5.09 -12.90 9.80
C TRP A 113 -5.51 -12.30 11.14
N GLN A 114 -6.31 -11.23 11.12
CA GLN A 114 -6.81 -10.59 12.34
C GLN A 114 -7.89 -11.37 13.06
N TRP A 115 -8.67 -12.21 12.35
CA TRP A 115 -9.82 -12.92 12.93
C TRP A 115 -9.77 -14.45 12.77
N ALA A 116 -9.10 -14.97 11.74
CA ALA A 116 -8.99 -16.39 11.48
C ALA A 116 -8.10 -17.10 12.53
N THR A 117 -8.36 -18.37 12.81
CA THR A 117 -7.37 -19.22 13.50
C THR A 117 -6.18 -19.49 12.57
N ALA A 118 -5.09 -20.07 13.08
CA ALA A 118 -3.93 -20.41 12.24
C ALA A 118 -4.34 -21.37 11.10
N GLU A 119 -5.14 -22.40 11.41
CA GLU A 119 -5.62 -23.39 10.44
C GLU A 119 -6.58 -22.78 9.41
N GLN A 120 -7.50 -21.92 9.85
CA GLN A 120 -8.36 -21.17 8.93
C GLN A 120 -7.55 -20.26 8.03
N GLY A 121 -6.55 -19.58 8.59
CA GLY A 121 -5.61 -18.75 7.83
C GLY A 121 -4.88 -19.53 6.74
N VAL A 122 -4.39 -20.73 7.05
CA VAL A 122 -3.76 -21.63 6.05
C VAL A 122 -4.74 -21.99 4.94
N ARG A 123 -5.97 -22.42 5.29
CA ARG A 123 -6.98 -22.77 4.29
C ARG A 123 -7.28 -21.59 3.37
N LEU A 124 -7.45 -20.39 3.92
CA LEU A 124 -7.74 -19.18 3.14
C LEU A 124 -6.54 -18.78 2.26
N ALA A 125 -5.31 -18.85 2.79
CA ALA A 125 -4.11 -18.60 2.01
C ALA A 125 -3.99 -19.57 0.81
N GLN A 126 -4.21 -20.86 1.04
CA GLN A 126 -4.18 -21.86 -0.02
C GLN A 126 -5.21 -21.57 -1.13
N ILE A 127 -6.43 -21.22 -0.76
CA ILE A 127 -7.48 -20.85 -1.73
C ILE A 127 -7.04 -19.66 -2.59
N VAL A 128 -6.48 -18.61 -1.99
CA VAL A 128 -6.03 -17.41 -2.71
C VAL A 128 -4.84 -17.74 -3.60
N ASN A 129 -3.84 -18.44 -3.08
CA ASN A 129 -2.62 -18.78 -3.82
C ASN A 129 -2.91 -19.72 -5.00
N ASP A 130 -3.78 -20.70 -4.81
CA ASP A 130 -4.18 -21.61 -5.91
C ASP A 130 -5.00 -20.86 -6.97
N ALA A 131 -5.89 -19.94 -6.56
CA ALA A 131 -6.59 -19.06 -7.48
C ALA A 131 -5.65 -18.16 -8.29
N ALA A 132 -4.57 -17.67 -7.67
CA ALA A 132 -3.58 -16.85 -8.34
C ALA A 132 -2.78 -17.63 -9.39
N ILE A 133 -2.43 -18.88 -9.11
CA ILE A 133 -1.80 -19.78 -10.09
C ILE A 133 -2.72 -20.00 -11.30
N GLU A 134 -4.02 -20.22 -11.05
CA GLU A 134 -5.02 -20.35 -12.11
C GLU A 134 -5.18 -19.06 -12.92
N ALA A 135 -5.26 -17.90 -12.25
CA ALA A 135 -5.34 -16.60 -12.90
C ALA A 135 -4.14 -16.34 -13.84
N HIS A 136 -2.92 -16.62 -13.38
CA HIS A 136 -1.72 -16.54 -14.23
C HIS A 136 -1.77 -17.55 -15.39
N THR A 137 -2.21 -18.77 -15.14
CA THR A 137 -2.27 -19.80 -16.18
C THR A 137 -3.25 -19.42 -17.29
N ALA A 138 -4.37 -18.79 -16.93
CA ALA A 138 -5.35 -18.31 -17.89
C ALA A 138 -4.88 -17.03 -18.63
N HIS A 139 -4.14 -16.17 -17.97
CA HIS A 139 -3.69 -14.87 -18.49
C HIS A 139 -2.23 -14.57 -18.10
N PRO A 140 -1.24 -15.31 -18.66
CA PRO A 140 0.14 -15.26 -18.19
C PRO A 140 0.81 -13.89 -18.36
N ASP A 141 0.37 -13.10 -19.34
CA ASP A 141 0.90 -11.76 -19.61
C ASP A 141 0.18 -10.65 -18.84
N ARG A 142 -0.82 -11.02 -18.02
CA ARG A 142 -1.69 -10.05 -17.34
C ARG A 142 -1.60 -10.11 -15.82
N PHE A 143 -1.37 -11.28 -15.25
CA PHE A 143 -1.39 -11.47 -13.79
C PHE A 143 -0.16 -12.22 -13.31
N VAL A 144 0.44 -11.68 -12.26
CA VAL A 144 1.31 -12.39 -11.33
C VAL A 144 0.81 -12.13 -9.92
N ALA A 145 1.35 -12.75 -8.89
CA ALA A 145 0.81 -12.61 -7.55
C ALA A 145 1.91 -12.49 -6.48
N GLY A 146 1.55 -11.77 -5.42
CA GLY A 146 2.16 -11.89 -4.10
C GLY A 146 1.51 -13.06 -3.34
N ILE A 147 2.34 -14.00 -2.90
CA ILE A 147 1.91 -15.15 -2.10
C ILE A 147 1.23 -14.64 -0.81
N ALA A 148 -0.04 -14.97 -0.63
CA ALA A 148 -0.77 -14.69 0.61
C ALA A 148 -0.22 -15.58 1.72
N MET A 149 0.36 -14.97 2.76
CA MET A 149 1.05 -15.67 3.84
C MET A 149 0.17 -15.82 5.07
N PRO A 150 -0.07 -17.07 5.58
CA PRO A 150 -0.84 -17.30 6.80
C PRO A 150 0.01 -17.02 8.06
N VAL A 151 0.27 -15.75 8.33
CA VAL A 151 1.30 -15.27 9.27
C VAL A 151 1.03 -15.49 10.76
N LYS A 152 -0.12 -16.09 11.14
CA LYS A 152 -0.39 -16.40 12.57
C LYS A 152 0.54 -17.47 13.14
N ASP A 153 1.01 -18.36 12.31
CA ASP A 153 1.99 -19.38 12.68
C ASP A 153 3.16 -19.37 11.68
N PRO A 154 4.39 -19.07 12.11
CA PRO A 154 5.53 -18.95 11.22
C PRO A 154 5.92 -20.26 10.52
N GLN A 155 5.68 -21.43 11.15
CA GLN A 155 5.99 -22.73 10.51
C GLN A 155 4.96 -23.05 9.43
N MET A 156 3.68 -22.79 9.69
CA MET A 156 2.62 -22.92 8.69
C MET A 156 2.82 -21.96 7.53
N ALA A 157 3.23 -20.72 7.82
CA ALA A 157 3.55 -19.73 6.81
C ALA A 157 4.72 -20.16 5.92
N LEU A 158 5.82 -20.65 6.49
CA LEU A 158 6.96 -21.15 5.74
C LEU A 158 6.59 -22.40 4.90
N LYS A 159 5.73 -23.28 5.43
CA LYS A 159 5.23 -24.44 4.69
C LYS A 159 4.42 -24.01 3.47
N GLU A 160 3.54 -23.02 3.61
CA GLU A 160 2.74 -22.50 2.50
C GLU A 160 3.62 -21.80 1.46
N LEU A 161 4.59 -20.96 1.89
CA LEU A 161 5.57 -20.36 1.00
C LEU A 161 6.27 -21.44 0.15
N ASN A 162 6.78 -22.49 0.77
CA ASN A 162 7.46 -23.57 0.06
C ASN A 162 6.52 -24.38 -0.85
N ARG A 163 5.23 -24.50 -0.51
CA ARG A 163 4.23 -25.20 -1.35
C ARG A 163 4.04 -24.53 -2.70
N VAL A 164 4.04 -23.20 -2.72
CA VAL A 164 3.71 -22.43 -3.92
C VAL A 164 4.91 -21.71 -4.55
N ALA A 165 6.07 -21.68 -3.90
CA ALA A 165 7.28 -21.13 -4.49
C ALA A 165 7.62 -21.80 -5.82
N GLY A 166 7.92 -21.00 -6.84
CA GLY A 166 8.23 -21.48 -8.20
C GLY A 166 7.01 -21.93 -9.01
N LYS A 167 5.80 -21.93 -8.46
CA LYS A 167 4.59 -22.18 -9.23
C LYS A 167 4.31 -21.03 -10.21
N PRO A 168 3.57 -21.27 -11.32
CA PRO A 168 3.25 -20.26 -12.30
C PRO A 168 2.68 -18.99 -11.65
N GLY A 169 3.19 -17.83 -12.04
CA GLY A 169 2.71 -16.54 -11.56
C GLY A 169 3.12 -16.12 -10.15
N MET A 170 3.65 -17.00 -9.32
CA MET A 170 4.11 -16.67 -7.97
C MET A 170 5.46 -15.95 -8.03
N ARG A 171 5.48 -14.64 -7.77
CA ARG A 171 6.65 -13.75 -7.99
C ARG A 171 7.03 -12.86 -6.82
N ALA A 172 6.21 -12.80 -5.78
CA ALA A 172 6.42 -11.95 -4.62
C ALA A 172 5.82 -12.63 -3.37
N VAL A 173 6.03 -12.04 -2.21
CA VAL A 173 5.39 -12.45 -0.94
C VAL A 173 4.60 -11.27 -0.40
N HIS A 174 3.33 -11.49 -0.04
CA HIS A 174 2.44 -10.46 0.48
C HIS A 174 2.21 -10.64 1.99
N LEU A 175 2.45 -9.57 2.75
CA LEU A 175 2.51 -9.56 4.20
C LEU A 175 1.75 -8.37 4.80
N PRO A 176 1.07 -8.52 5.95
CA PRO A 176 0.66 -7.36 6.74
C PRO A 176 1.86 -6.67 7.38
N ASN A 177 1.78 -5.35 7.56
CA ASN A 177 2.85 -4.57 8.22
C ASN A 177 3.02 -4.99 9.69
N SER A 178 1.91 -5.18 10.38
CA SER A 178 1.85 -5.65 11.75
C SER A 178 0.74 -6.69 11.91
N MET A 179 0.72 -7.42 13.00
CA MET A 179 -0.33 -8.38 13.32
C MET A 179 -0.55 -8.43 14.84
N GLU A 180 -1.81 -8.38 15.28
CA GLU A 180 -2.15 -8.42 16.70
C GLU A 180 -1.39 -7.37 17.52
N GLN A 181 -1.27 -6.15 16.99
CA GLN A 181 -0.53 -5.02 17.59
C GLN A 181 0.96 -5.31 17.82
N ARG A 182 1.58 -6.21 17.01
CA ARG A 182 2.99 -6.59 17.11
C ARG A 182 3.69 -6.47 15.77
N ASP A 183 4.97 -6.13 15.82
CA ASP A 183 5.90 -6.16 14.68
C ASP A 183 6.42 -7.59 14.46
N TYR A 184 5.51 -8.54 14.23
CA TYR A 184 5.72 -9.99 14.25
C TYR A 184 6.87 -10.46 13.35
N LEU A 185 7.08 -9.80 12.21
CA LEU A 185 8.05 -10.21 11.19
C LEU A 185 9.51 -10.15 11.70
N PHE A 186 9.77 -9.36 12.73
CA PHE A 186 11.10 -9.18 13.32
C PHE A 186 11.35 -10.11 14.53
N GLU A 187 10.41 -10.98 14.84
CA GLU A 187 10.60 -12.04 15.83
C GLU A 187 11.46 -13.17 15.24
N PRO A 188 12.34 -13.82 16.05
CA PRO A 188 13.23 -14.86 15.56
C PRO A 188 12.53 -16.01 14.81
N ALA A 189 11.29 -16.30 15.17
CA ALA A 189 10.49 -17.36 14.54
C ALA A 189 10.16 -17.10 13.05
N PHE A 190 10.16 -15.83 12.61
CA PHE A 190 9.89 -15.43 11.23
C PHE A 190 11.18 -15.30 10.38
N GLU A 191 12.35 -15.38 10.99
CA GLU A 191 13.61 -15.27 10.27
C GLU A 191 13.78 -16.29 9.13
N PRO A 192 13.37 -17.58 9.28
CA PRO A 192 13.43 -18.55 8.18
C PRO A 192 12.60 -18.13 6.96
N ILE A 193 11.51 -17.38 7.14
CA ILE A 193 10.69 -16.87 6.03
C ILE A 193 11.47 -15.79 5.28
N LEU A 194 12.11 -14.85 5.98
CA LEU A 194 12.93 -13.80 5.36
C LEU A 194 14.12 -14.40 4.60
N ALA A 195 14.78 -15.40 5.18
CA ALA A 195 15.85 -16.13 4.52
C ALA A 195 15.35 -16.78 3.23
N ARG A 196 14.18 -17.43 3.28
CA ARG A 196 13.59 -18.10 2.12
C ARG A 196 13.16 -17.11 1.03
N CYS A 197 12.60 -15.98 1.39
CA CYS A 197 12.28 -14.92 0.43
C CYS A 197 13.54 -14.41 -0.29
N GLN A 198 14.63 -14.18 0.46
CA GLN A 198 15.91 -13.79 -0.13
C GLN A 198 16.49 -14.87 -1.07
N GLU A 199 16.39 -16.15 -0.73
CA GLU A 199 16.83 -17.25 -1.60
C GLU A 199 16.06 -17.31 -2.91
N LEU A 200 14.74 -17.14 -2.84
CA LEU A 200 13.84 -17.12 -3.99
C LEU A 200 14.00 -15.85 -4.84
N GLY A 201 14.56 -14.79 -4.28
CA GLY A 201 14.57 -13.45 -4.88
C GLY A 201 13.19 -12.82 -4.92
N TYR A 202 12.26 -13.26 -4.08
CA TYR A 202 10.90 -12.72 -4.05
C TYR A 202 10.84 -11.47 -3.20
N PRO A 203 10.39 -10.32 -3.75
CA PRO A 203 10.21 -9.11 -2.99
C PRO A 203 9.08 -9.28 -1.97
N LEU A 204 9.23 -8.62 -0.82
CA LEU A 204 8.18 -8.47 0.18
C LEU A 204 7.30 -7.29 -0.19
N LEU A 205 6.01 -7.55 -0.39
CA LEU A 205 4.97 -6.55 -0.61
C LEU A 205 4.16 -6.41 0.67
N PHE A 206 4.03 -5.21 1.17
CA PHE A 206 3.31 -4.95 2.41
C PHE A 206 1.94 -4.32 2.15
N HIS A 207 0.99 -4.59 3.05
CA HIS A 207 -0.21 -3.80 3.20
C HIS A 207 -0.64 -3.75 4.67
N PRO A 208 -1.01 -2.57 5.22
CA PRO A 208 -1.50 -2.47 6.59
C PRO A 208 -2.85 -3.18 6.76
N LEU A 209 -3.15 -3.62 7.96
CA LEU A 209 -4.47 -4.14 8.29
C LEU A 209 -5.47 -3.00 8.51
N ASP A 210 -6.73 -3.24 8.12
CA ASP A 210 -7.81 -2.27 8.22
C ASP A 210 -8.37 -2.16 9.65
N GLY A 211 -9.02 -1.02 9.91
CA GLY A 211 -9.85 -0.80 11.09
C GLY A 211 -9.12 -1.03 12.40
N GLU A 212 -9.74 -1.75 13.32
CA GLU A 212 -9.20 -2.03 14.66
C GLU A 212 -7.95 -2.91 14.65
N ALA A 213 -7.73 -3.66 13.58
CA ALA A 213 -6.53 -4.49 13.41
C ALA A 213 -5.27 -3.66 13.11
N ASN A 214 -5.42 -2.42 12.62
CA ASN A 214 -4.31 -1.52 12.40
C ASN A 214 -3.60 -1.17 13.71
N PHE A 215 -2.27 -1.16 13.70
CA PHE A 215 -1.44 -0.91 14.88
C PHE A 215 -1.76 0.44 15.57
N TYR A 216 -2.12 1.45 14.80
CA TYR A 216 -2.41 2.80 15.30
C TYR A 216 -3.90 3.07 15.57
N SER A 217 -4.79 2.09 15.35
CA SER A 217 -6.24 2.25 15.41
C SER A 217 -6.75 2.85 16.72
N GLN A 218 -6.18 2.46 17.86
CA GLN A 218 -6.60 2.93 19.18
C GLN A 218 -6.43 4.44 19.38
N ARG A 219 -5.56 5.09 18.61
CA ARG A 219 -5.28 6.53 18.69
C ARG A 219 -5.96 7.34 17.59
N LEU A 220 -6.38 6.66 16.53
CA LEU A 220 -6.89 7.29 15.32
C LEU A 220 -8.39 7.01 15.17
N VAL A 221 -9.17 7.50 16.14
CA VAL A 221 -10.62 7.35 16.15
C VAL A 221 -11.27 8.51 15.40
N GLY A 222 -12.15 8.19 14.46
CA GLY A 222 -12.93 9.20 13.74
C GLY A 222 -13.48 8.70 12.41
N PRO A 223 -14.52 9.34 11.87
CA PRO A 223 -15.03 9.12 10.53
C PRO A 223 -14.37 10.06 9.50
N PRO A 224 -14.28 9.67 8.25
CA PRO A 224 -14.20 8.32 7.78
C PRO A 224 -12.87 7.73 8.24
N SER A 225 -12.40 6.64 7.86
CA SER A 225 -11.27 5.90 8.40
C SER A 225 -9.95 6.71 8.52
N VAL A 226 -9.80 7.51 9.57
CA VAL A 226 -8.53 8.20 9.91
C VAL A 226 -7.37 7.19 10.02
N THR A 227 -7.70 5.95 10.38
CA THR A 227 -6.76 4.82 10.39
C THR A 227 -6.17 4.56 9.02
N ASN A 228 -6.99 4.55 7.96
CA ASN A 228 -6.50 4.43 6.59
C ASN A 228 -5.63 5.64 6.20
N TRP A 229 -6.09 6.88 6.48
CA TRP A 229 -5.36 8.07 6.03
C TRP A 229 -4.02 8.27 6.72
N LEU A 230 -3.94 7.98 8.02
CA LEU A 230 -2.78 8.28 8.84
C LEU A 230 -2.11 7.03 9.42
N GLY A 231 -2.90 6.05 9.89
CA GLY A 231 -2.39 4.82 10.49
C GLY A 231 -1.56 4.02 9.51
N PHE A 232 -2.01 3.85 8.27
CA PHE A 232 -1.28 3.16 7.21
C PHE A 232 0.09 3.80 6.96
N THR A 233 0.14 5.12 6.88
CA THR A 233 1.40 5.83 6.62
C THR A 233 2.40 5.68 7.78
N PHE A 234 1.92 5.59 9.01
CA PHE A 234 2.77 5.33 10.17
C PHE A 234 3.21 3.88 10.28
N GLU A 235 2.38 2.92 9.91
CA GLU A 235 2.79 1.51 9.86
C GLU A 235 3.92 1.28 8.86
N HIS A 236 3.85 1.86 7.66
CA HIS A 236 4.95 1.76 6.70
C HIS A 236 6.25 2.35 7.25
N ALA A 237 6.17 3.52 7.88
CA ALA A 237 7.35 4.15 8.50
C ALA A 237 7.93 3.29 9.63
N THR A 238 7.07 2.68 10.45
CA THR A 238 7.49 1.78 11.53
C THR A 238 8.13 0.53 10.96
N THR A 239 7.52 -0.12 9.97
CA THR A 239 8.05 -1.32 9.32
C THR A 239 9.42 -1.03 8.70
N ALA A 240 9.57 0.06 7.94
CA ALA A 240 10.84 0.45 7.35
C ALA A 240 11.92 0.66 8.41
N LEU A 241 11.59 1.41 9.47
CA LEU A 241 12.52 1.66 10.57
C LEU A 241 12.92 0.36 11.29
N LYS A 242 11.99 -0.57 11.50
CA LYS A 242 12.26 -1.89 12.09
C LYS A 242 13.23 -2.71 11.23
N PHE A 243 13.07 -2.75 9.93
CA PHE A 243 14.01 -3.42 9.02
C PHE A 243 15.46 -2.93 9.21
N ILE A 244 15.63 -1.63 9.48
CA ILE A 244 16.95 -1.03 9.75
C ILE A 244 17.41 -1.33 11.17
N THR A 245 16.58 -1.00 12.17
CA THR A 245 17.00 -1.00 13.59
C THR A 245 17.19 -2.39 14.18
N THR A 246 16.59 -3.41 13.60
CA THR A 246 16.82 -4.82 13.96
C THR A 246 18.02 -5.44 13.23
N GLY A 247 18.65 -4.70 12.29
CA GLY A 247 19.72 -5.23 11.44
C GLY A 247 19.24 -6.23 10.38
N THR A 248 17.94 -6.33 10.15
CA THR A 248 17.36 -7.31 9.21
C THR A 248 17.87 -7.10 7.79
N LEU A 249 17.97 -5.84 7.32
CA LEU A 249 18.52 -5.54 6.00
C LEU A 249 19.99 -5.85 5.85
N ASP A 250 20.76 -5.82 6.92
CA ASP A 250 22.19 -6.19 6.90
C ASP A 250 22.35 -7.70 6.96
N LYS A 251 21.51 -8.39 7.72
CA LYS A 251 21.46 -9.85 7.78
C LYS A 251 20.98 -10.47 6.46
N PHE A 252 20.04 -9.82 5.78
CA PHE A 252 19.51 -10.26 4.49
C PHE A 252 19.78 -9.23 3.39
N PRO A 253 21.04 -9.10 2.92
CA PRO A 253 21.47 -8.00 2.05
C PRO A 253 20.85 -8.02 0.64
N ARG A 254 20.31 -9.14 0.19
CA ARG A 254 19.61 -9.24 -1.10
C ARG A 254 18.09 -9.25 -0.99
N LEU A 255 17.56 -9.12 0.22
CA LEU A 255 16.11 -9.05 0.41
C LEU A 255 15.57 -7.74 -0.18
N GLU A 256 14.60 -7.84 -1.07
CA GLU A 256 13.91 -6.69 -1.67
C GLU A 256 12.62 -6.42 -0.90
N VAL A 257 12.37 -5.16 -0.58
CA VAL A 257 11.19 -4.72 0.19
C VAL A 257 10.50 -3.61 -0.57
N VAL A 258 9.21 -3.75 -0.82
CA VAL A 258 8.37 -2.74 -1.48
C VAL A 258 7.37 -2.19 -0.47
N LEU A 259 7.44 -0.90 -0.23
CA LEU A 259 6.55 -0.16 0.66
C LEU A 259 5.46 0.53 -0.16
N PRO A 260 4.19 0.24 0.10
CA PRO A 260 3.09 0.91 -0.58
C PRO A 260 2.85 2.33 -0.05
N HIS A 261 1.95 3.07 -0.70
CA HIS A 261 1.59 4.45 -0.35
C HIS A 261 2.80 5.38 -0.26
N GLY A 262 3.74 5.25 -1.23
CA GLY A 262 4.98 6.02 -1.25
C GLY A 262 5.90 5.79 -0.04
N GLY A 263 5.74 4.66 0.66
CA GLY A 263 6.42 4.39 1.93
C GLY A 263 5.84 5.14 3.13
N GLY A 264 4.65 5.73 2.96
CA GLY A 264 3.95 6.48 4.00
C GLY A 264 4.77 7.69 4.49
N ALA A 265 4.89 7.82 5.80
CA ALA A 265 5.65 8.93 6.40
C ALA A 265 7.18 8.75 6.30
N PHE A 266 7.68 7.54 6.02
CA PHE A 266 9.10 7.21 6.17
C PHE A 266 10.06 8.11 5.38
N PRO A 267 9.89 8.34 4.06
CA PRO A 267 10.81 9.19 3.31
C PRO A 267 10.82 10.64 3.81
N PHE A 268 9.68 11.13 4.25
CA PHE A 268 9.50 12.53 4.68
C PHE A 268 10.09 12.80 6.08
N ILE A 269 10.09 11.80 6.98
CA ILE A 269 10.65 11.93 8.32
C ILE A 269 12.09 11.42 8.42
N PHE A 270 12.64 10.87 7.34
CA PHE A 270 13.92 10.17 7.36
C PHE A 270 15.07 11.02 7.91
N ALA A 271 15.16 12.28 7.51
CA ALA A 271 16.19 13.21 8.03
C ALA A 271 16.12 13.36 9.56
N ARG A 272 14.92 13.33 10.15
CA ARG A 272 14.74 13.33 11.60
C ARG A 272 15.25 12.04 12.25
N VAL A 273 14.98 10.91 11.59
CA VAL A 273 15.44 9.58 12.05
C VAL A 273 16.96 9.49 11.97
N GLU A 274 17.55 9.91 10.86
CA GLU A 274 19.00 9.95 10.66
C GLU A 274 19.71 10.84 11.70
N HIS A 275 19.16 12.04 11.95
CA HIS A 275 19.67 12.92 13.01
C HIS A 275 19.62 12.24 14.39
N GLY A 276 18.50 11.57 14.69
CA GLY A 276 18.35 10.81 15.94
C GLY A 276 19.39 9.71 16.06
N PHE A 277 19.65 8.98 14.97
CA PHE A 277 20.65 7.94 14.94
C PHE A 277 22.06 8.46 15.32
N TYR A 278 22.51 9.57 14.71
CA TYR A 278 23.86 10.09 14.95
C TYR A 278 24.01 10.90 16.24
N HIS A 279 22.97 11.55 16.73
CA HIS A 279 23.07 12.56 17.79
C HIS A 279 22.30 12.26 19.07
N MET A 280 21.39 11.28 19.08
CA MET A 280 20.50 11.03 20.21
C MET A 280 20.77 9.70 20.94
N GLY A 281 21.97 9.16 20.81
CA GLY A 281 22.44 8.08 21.71
C GLY A 281 22.10 6.67 21.27
N SER A 282 22.01 6.40 19.97
CA SER A 282 21.82 5.03 19.42
C SER A 282 23.11 4.18 19.45
N THR A 283 23.91 4.29 20.49
CA THR A 283 25.19 3.53 20.64
C THR A 283 25.03 2.01 20.56
N GLN A 284 23.80 1.51 20.69
CA GLN A 284 23.47 0.09 20.59
C GLN A 284 23.15 -0.35 19.16
N LEU A 285 22.80 0.59 18.28
CA LEU A 285 22.45 0.29 16.90
C LEU A 285 23.71 0.33 16.02
N LYS A 286 24.10 -0.84 15.53
CA LYS A 286 25.20 -0.97 14.56
C LYS A 286 24.61 -1.13 13.18
N THR A 287 25.13 -0.39 12.22
CA THR A 287 24.75 -0.49 10.82
C THR A 287 25.99 -0.77 9.98
N ASP A 288 25.85 -1.59 8.93
CA ASP A 288 26.96 -1.97 8.04
C ASP A 288 27.27 -0.90 6.98
N ARG A 289 26.47 0.18 6.95
CA ARG A 289 26.56 1.26 5.95
C ARG A 289 26.15 2.60 6.56
N PRO A 290 26.46 3.73 5.89
CA PRO A 290 25.90 5.02 6.26
C PRO A 290 24.38 4.95 6.37
N PHE A 291 23.81 5.57 7.42
CA PHE A 291 22.37 5.45 7.70
C PHE A 291 21.51 5.94 6.52
N ARG A 292 21.98 6.99 5.82
CA ARG A 292 21.32 7.52 4.62
C ARG A 292 21.10 6.47 3.53
N ASP A 293 22.01 5.51 3.40
CA ASP A 293 21.93 4.50 2.33
C ASP A 293 20.78 3.53 2.51
N TYR A 294 20.24 3.38 3.74
CA TYR A 294 19.09 2.53 4.00
C TYR A 294 17.81 3.03 3.32
N LEU A 295 17.67 4.34 3.08
CA LEU A 295 16.51 4.85 2.35
C LEU A 295 16.38 4.22 0.96
N ARG A 296 17.49 3.90 0.31
CA ARG A 296 17.53 3.25 -1.00
C ARG A 296 17.55 1.72 -0.96
N ARG A 297 17.40 1.12 0.23
CA ARG A 297 17.23 -0.34 0.38
C ARG A 297 15.78 -0.78 0.17
N PHE A 298 14.85 0.17 0.10
CA PHE A 298 13.45 -0.06 -0.17
C PHE A 298 13.09 0.36 -1.59
N HIS A 299 12.02 -0.24 -2.10
CA HIS A 299 11.25 0.26 -3.23
C HIS A 299 9.96 0.88 -2.70
N TYR A 300 9.42 1.80 -3.44
CA TYR A 300 8.24 2.55 -3.04
C TYR A 300 7.26 2.55 -4.21
N ASP A 301 5.98 2.37 -3.94
CA ASP A 301 5.02 2.68 -4.99
C ASP A 301 4.89 4.20 -5.17
N TYR A 302 4.27 4.60 -6.27
CA TYR A 302 4.15 6.00 -6.66
C TYR A 302 2.94 6.71 -6.02
N LEU A 303 2.17 6.03 -5.16
CA LEU A 303 0.87 6.47 -4.64
C LEU A 303 1.01 7.58 -3.59
N ASN A 304 1.37 8.77 -4.05
CA ASN A 304 1.50 9.98 -3.24
C ASN A 304 0.44 11.04 -3.57
N TYR A 305 -0.45 10.77 -4.54
CA TYR A 305 -1.56 11.61 -5.01
C TYR A 305 -1.16 12.99 -5.57
N TYR A 306 0.00 13.51 -5.26
CA TYR A 306 0.52 14.80 -5.76
C TYR A 306 1.84 14.62 -6.52
N PRO A 307 1.96 15.20 -7.72
CA PRO A 307 3.20 15.14 -8.51
C PRO A 307 4.43 15.66 -7.75
N GLU A 308 4.25 16.69 -6.93
CA GLU A 308 5.33 17.30 -6.14
C GLU A 308 5.85 16.36 -5.05
N ALA A 309 4.95 15.59 -4.41
CA ALA A 309 5.33 14.58 -3.41
C ALA A 309 6.09 13.43 -4.08
N LEU A 310 5.65 13.00 -5.26
CA LEU A 310 6.38 11.98 -6.03
C LEU A 310 7.73 12.49 -6.53
N ARG A 311 7.84 13.77 -6.95
CA ARG A 311 9.14 14.38 -7.29
C ARG A 311 10.09 14.40 -6.11
N PHE A 312 9.60 14.77 -4.93
CA PHE A 312 10.38 14.70 -3.70
C PHE A 312 10.90 13.28 -3.46
N LEU A 313 10.01 12.28 -3.50
CA LEU A 313 10.38 10.89 -3.29
C LEU A 313 11.44 10.43 -4.31
N ILE A 314 11.23 10.70 -5.62
CA ILE A 314 12.22 10.37 -6.66
C ILE A 314 13.56 11.08 -6.38
N GLY A 315 13.55 12.32 -5.94
CA GLY A 315 14.77 13.06 -5.57
C GLY A 315 15.56 12.41 -4.42
N GLU A 316 14.84 11.84 -3.45
CA GLU A 316 15.45 11.19 -2.28
C GLU A 316 15.98 9.78 -2.59
N VAL A 317 15.23 8.99 -3.38
CA VAL A 317 15.52 7.57 -3.56
C VAL A 317 15.96 7.18 -4.98
N GLY A 318 15.77 8.05 -5.96
CA GLY A 318 16.01 7.76 -7.37
C GLY A 318 14.83 7.06 -8.06
N SER A 319 14.71 7.23 -9.38
CA SER A 319 13.67 6.61 -10.21
C SER A 319 13.76 5.07 -10.23
N ASP A 320 14.93 4.51 -9.95
CA ASP A 320 15.18 3.07 -9.88
C ASP A 320 14.57 2.39 -8.64
N ARG A 321 14.01 3.17 -7.72
CA ARG A 321 13.33 2.69 -6.51
C ARG A 321 11.82 2.89 -6.52
N ILE A 322 11.25 3.44 -7.59
CA ILE A 322 9.82 3.70 -7.70
C ILE A 322 9.16 2.66 -8.60
N VAL A 323 8.01 2.17 -8.20
CA VAL A 323 7.15 1.27 -8.97
C VAL A 323 5.74 1.85 -9.09
N ILE A 324 4.97 1.40 -10.07
CA ILE A 324 3.53 1.68 -10.12
C ILE A 324 2.82 0.87 -9.04
N GLY A 325 1.88 1.50 -8.35
CA GLY A 325 0.98 0.89 -7.40
C GLY A 325 -0.27 1.73 -7.26
N THR A 326 -1.40 1.29 -7.83
CA THR A 326 -2.63 2.10 -7.90
C THR A 326 -3.53 1.93 -6.70
N ASP A 327 -3.28 0.94 -5.84
CA ASP A 327 -4.21 0.54 -4.78
C ASP A 327 -5.62 0.21 -5.37
N LEU A 328 -5.62 -0.30 -6.62
CA LEU A 328 -6.86 -0.73 -7.26
C LEU A 328 -7.45 -1.79 -6.39
N PHE A 329 -8.37 -1.49 -5.88
CA PHE A 329 -9.78 -1.40 -5.71
C PHE A 329 -10.15 -0.46 -4.54
N ALA A 330 -9.25 -0.26 -3.56
CA ALA A 330 -9.55 0.59 -2.39
C ALA A 330 -9.63 2.08 -2.78
N ALA A 331 -8.81 2.50 -3.73
CA ALA A 331 -8.80 3.86 -4.22
C ALA A 331 -9.05 3.87 -5.73
N LYS A 332 -10.18 4.43 -6.16
CA LYS A 332 -10.41 4.76 -7.57
C LYS A 332 -9.64 6.00 -8.03
N ASP A 333 -8.57 6.35 -7.30
CA ASP A 333 -8.06 7.71 -7.28
C ASP A 333 -7.11 7.97 -8.44
N ILE A 334 -6.37 6.95 -8.88
CA ILE A 334 -5.48 7.08 -10.04
C ILE A 334 -5.94 6.11 -11.14
N GLU A 335 -6.93 6.53 -11.89
CA GLU A 335 -7.48 5.73 -12.99
C GLU A 335 -6.45 5.52 -14.12
N TYR A 336 -5.57 6.49 -14.38
CA TYR A 336 -4.59 6.45 -15.46
C TYR A 336 -3.17 6.57 -14.90
N PRO A 337 -2.57 5.48 -14.40
CA PRO A 337 -1.27 5.51 -13.75
C PRO A 337 -0.16 6.06 -14.66
N ASN A 338 -0.18 5.71 -15.94
CA ASN A 338 0.82 6.19 -16.88
C ASN A 338 0.76 7.71 -17.03
N SER A 339 -0.44 8.27 -17.25
CA SER A 339 -0.64 9.71 -17.39
C SER A 339 -0.26 10.49 -16.13
N PHE A 340 -0.49 9.90 -14.95
CA PHE A 340 -0.06 10.50 -13.70
C PHE A 340 1.48 10.66 -13.63
N VAL A 341 2.23 9.63 -14.05
CA VAL A 341 3.70 9.70 -14.04
C VAL A 341 4.23 10.56 -15.20
N GLU A 342 3.62 10.49 -16.38
CA GLU A 342 3.99 11.26 -17.57
C GLU A 342 3.95 12.79 -17.34
N GLN A 343 3.00 13.28 -16.52
CA GLN A 343 2.94 14.72 -16.18
C GLN A 343 4.19 15.23 -15.42
N LEU A 344 4.99 14.33 -14.84
CA LEU A 344 6.25 14.70 -14.22
C LEU A 344 7.32 15.10 -15.24
N LYS A 345 7.15 14.77 -16.53
CA LYS A 345 8.10 15.08 -17.61
C LYS A 345 9.53 14.59 -17.32
N LEU A 346 9.61 13.37 -16.80
CA LEU A 346 10.88 12.71 -16.49
C LEU A 346 11.63 12.34 -17.79
N PRO A 347 12.95 12.16 -17.73
CA PRO A 347 13.69 11.52 -18.83
C PRO A 347 13.07 10.18 -19.20
N ALA A 348 13.05 9.83 -20.49
CA ALA A 348 12.37 8.63 -20.99
C ALA A 348 12.84 7.34 -20.30
N GLY A 349 14.12 7.22 -19.96
CA GLY A 349 14.67 6.07 -19.23
C GLY A 349 14.14 5.97 -17.78
N ASP A 350 13.91 7.10 -17.12
CA ASP A 350 13.34 7.13 -15.76
C ASP A 350 11.86 6.81 -15.80
N LEU A 351 11.14 7.34 -16.77
CA LEU A 351 9.75 7.02 -17.00
C LEU A 351 9.55 5.51 -17.22
N ASP A 352 10.33 4.90 -18.12
CA ASP A 352 10.25 3.46 -18.40
C ASP A 352 10.58 2.61 -17.18
N ARG A 353 11.58 3.02 -16.38
CA ARG A 353 11.89 2.32 -15.10
C ARG A 353 10.71 2.31 -14.17
N ILE A 354 10.05 3.44 -13.96
CA ILE A 354 8.92 3.57 -13.05
C ILE A 354 7.72 2.77 -13.58
N LEU A 355 7.40 2.91 -14.85
CA LEU A 355 6.22 2.26 -15.43
C LEU A 355 6.33 0.73 -15.40
N ARG A 356 7.53 0.17 -15.63
CA ARG A 356 7.68 -1.29 -15.77
C ARG A 356 9.07 -1.85 -15.43
N GLY A 357 10.14 -1.12 -15.71
CA GLY A 357 11.50 -1.67 -15.63
C GLY A 357 11.87 -2.18 -14.24
N ASN A 358 11.52 -1.40 -13.19
CA ASN A 358 11.77 -1.79 -11.80
C ASN A 358 10.92 -3.01 -11.39
N ALA A 359 9.63 -3.01 -11.76
CA ALA A 359 8.75 -4.14 -11.48
C ALA A 359 9.21 -5.41 -12.19
N LYS A 360 9.62 -5.33 -13.46
CA LYS A 360 10.19 -6.49 -14.19
C LYS A 360 11.40 -7.07 -13.48
N ARG A 361 12.31 -6.23 -13.04
CA ARG A 361 13.51 -6.67 -12.31
C ARG A 361 13.13 -7.35 -10.99
N LEU A 362 12.23 -6.75 -10.20
CA LEU A 362 11.80 -7.27 -8.91
C LEU A 362 11.05 -8.61 -9.03
N LEU A 363 10.25 -8.76 -10.08
CA LEU A 363 9.39 -9.93 -10.30
C LEU A 363 10.02 -10.99 -11.21
N HIS A 364 11.26 -10.76 -11.69
CA HIS A 364 11.97 -11.64 -12.62
C HIS A 364 11.15 -11.96 -13.89
N LEU A 365 10.65 -10.89 -14.58
CA LEU A 365 9.83 -10.94 -15.80
C LEU A 365 10.63 -10.61 -17.06
#